data_a3e0204b16c34fb8cee1bcce28ab58f1
#
_entry.id   a3e0204b16c34fb8cee1bcce28ab58f1
#
_cell.length_a   1.000
_cell.length_b   1.000
_cell.length_c   1.000
_cell.angle_alpha   90.00
_cell.angle_beta   90.00
_cell.angle_gamma   90.00
#
_symmetry.space_group_name_H-M   'P 1'
#
loop_
_entity.id
_entity.type
_entity.pdbx_description
1 polymer ?
#
loop_
_entity_poly.entity_id
_entity_poly.type
_entity_poly.pdbx_seq_one_letter_code
_entity_poly.pdbx_strand_id
1 'polypeptide(L)'
;GLASHANTAWVIALVALGAFAKSAQVPLHAWLPNAMVAPTPVSAFLHSATMVKLGVYLLARLNPVYGEHPLWTGLLLTAGLATMLPGALLSLRETDLKRVLAYSTVVSLGTLVTLIALPHPLAATAMVAFLIVHALYKACLFMVAGIVDHEAGTRDSTRLGGLARRMPLTAATALLAGLSMAGLPPFVGFVAKELVYEAQLSGSASWLPVAVAIVANAVMVAVAGVVTVRAFWGPLRPTPHTPHDPPLAMWIGPALLAALGLLLGLAPGLAGDLVQAAASAVAGRATAATLSLWHGLTPMLALSAFTLALGLAIYRGWNRLHRTLAAREAIATHGPDAAYDRAMAALPRLALWQTQAIQSGSLRRYLGATLAVVGGAVGLTAFARGALAWPSLDGAASLYALLPALLLLAAWAVVRARGFLRGVVAAGMVGFGL
;
A
#
# COMPACT_ATOMS: atom_id res chain seq x y z
N GLY A 1 -21.82 -21.57 -4.44
CA GLY A 1 -21.75 -20.13 -4.12
C GLY A 1 -20.61 -19.43 -4.91
N LEU A 2 -20.45 -18.12 -4.73
CA LEU A 2 -19.40 -17.34 -5.44
C LEU A 2 -17.98 -17.86 -5.23
N ALA A 3 -17.72 -18.47 -4.06
CA ALA A 3 -16.39 -19.01 -3.72
C ALA A 3 -16.00 -20.30 -4.47
N SER A 4 -16.93 -20.96 -5.16
CA SER A 4 -16.70 -22.24 -5.84
C SER A 4 -16.61 -22.12 -7.39
N HIS A 5 -16.67 -20.91 -7.93
CA HIS A 5 -16.55 -20.71 -9.38
C HIS A 5 -15.11 -20.88 -9.87
N ALA A 6 -14.92 -21.35 -11.11
CA ALA A 6 -13.61 -21.56 -11.72
C ALA A 6 -12.73 -20.30 -11.75
N ASN A 7 -13.33 -19.10 -11.79
CA ASN A 7 -12.62 -17.83 -11.86
C ASN A 7 -12.38 -17.18 -10.48
N THR A 8 -12.76 -17.83 -9.37
CA THR A 8 -12.65 -17.26 -8.01
C THR A 8 -11.22 -16.83 -7.66
N ALA A 9 -10.22 -17.61 -8.04
CA ALA A 9 -8.82 -17.28 -7.77
C ALA A 9 -8.40 -15.96 -8.45
N TRP A 10 -8.84 -15.73 -9.69
CA TRP A 10 -8.56 -14.47 -10.40
C TRP A 10 -9.27 -13.28 -9.76
N VAL A 11 -10.54 -13.46 -9.34
CA VAL A 11 -11.29 -12.41 -8.64
C VAL A 11 -10.59 -12.05 -7.32
N ILE A 12 -10.21 -13.04 -6.51
CA ILE A 12 -9.47 -12.83 -5.27
C ILE A 12 -8.17 -12.07 -5.53
N ALA A 13 -7.37 -12.50 -6.52
CA ALA A 13 -6.09 -11.88 -6.83
C ALA A 13 -6.25 -10.41 -7.28
N LEU A 14 -7.19 -10.12 -8.16
CA LEU A 14 -7.42 -8.77 -8.68
C LEU A 14 -7.99 -7.83 -7.61
N VAL A 15 -8.94 -8.31 -6.80
CA VAL A 15 -9.49 -7.54 -5.68
C VAL A 15 -8.41 -7.26 -4.64
N ALA A 16 -7.61 -8.28 -4.27
CA ALA A 16 -6.50 -8.12 -3.34
C ALA A 16 -5.47 -7.11 -3.87
N LEU A 17 -5.08 -7.19 -5.14
CA LEU A 17 -4.15 -6.25 -5.77
C LEU A 17 -4.67 -4.80 -5.69
N GLY A 18 -5.94 -4.57 -6.03
CA GLY A 18 -6.56 -3.24 -5.94
C GLY A 18 -6.62 -2.71 -4.50
N ALA A 19 -6.99 -3.58 -3.55
CA ALA A 19 -7.03 -3.23 -2.13
C ALA A 19 -5.64 -2.95 -1.56
N PHE A 20 -4.62 -3.74 -1.93
CA PHE A 20 -3.23 -3.56 -1.51
C PHE A 20 -2.64 -2.25 -2.06
N ALA A 21 -2.91 -1.92 -3.33
CA ALA A 21 -2.51 -0.65 -3.90
C ALA A 21 -3.11 0.54 -3.12
N LYS A 22 -4.41 0.47 -2.79
CA LYS A 22 -5.11 1.54 -2.06
C LYS A 22 -4.68 1.64 -0.59
N SER A 23 -4.41 0.50 0.05
CA SER A 23 -4.02 0.43 1.47
C SER A 23 -2.51 0.24 1.67
N ALA A 24 -1.71 0.68 0.71
CA ALA A 24 -0.26 0.77 0.80
C ALA A 24 0.41 -0.50 1.35
N GLN A 25 0.00 -1.68 0.84
CA GLN A 25 0.67 -2.93 1.16
C GLN A 25 1.94 -3.10 0.31
N VAL A 26 2.98 -3.71 0.87
CA VAL A 26 4.21 -4.02 0.15
C VAL A 26 3.90 -4.97 -1.03
N PRO A 27 4.41 -4.70 -2.25
CA PRO A 27 5.37 -3.65 -2.63
C PRO A 27 4.74 -2.30 -3.03
N LEU A 28 3.42 -2.14 -2.98
CA LEU A 28 2.68 -0.99 -3.51
C LEU A 28 2.55 0.17 -2.50
N HIS A 29 3.43 0.28 -1.49
CA HIS A 29 3.31 1.24 -0.39
C HIS A 29 4.04 2.58 -0.59
N ALA A 30 4.96 2.68 -1.56
CA ALA A 30 5.86 3.82 -1.73
C ALA A 30 5.14 5.18 -1.91
N TRP A 31 3.95 5.18 -2.49
CA TRP A 31 3.17 6.40 -2.70
C TRP A 31 2.76 7.08 -1.37
N LEU A 32 2.55 6.31 -0.30
CA LEU A 32 2.03 6.83 0.97
C LEU A 32 3.02 7.80 1.65
N PRO A 33 4.30 7.44 1.88
CA PRO A 33 5.28 8.38 2.41
C PRO A 33 5.58 9.54 1.46
N ASN A 34 5.51 9.34 0.15
CA ASN A 34 5.75 10.38 -0.84
C ASN A 34 4.59 11.39 -0.92
N ALA A 35 3.37 10.99 -0.55
CA ALA A 35 2.22 11.90 -0.44
C ALA A 35 2.32 12.92 0.72
N MET A 36 3.34 12.82 1.58
CA MET A 36 3.53 13.73 2.73
C MET A 36 3.95 15.16 2.35
N VAL A 37 4.13 15.45 1.08
CA VAL A 37 4.28 16.81 0.53
C VAL A 37 2.99 17.63 0.69
N ALA A 38 1.82 16.98 0.69
CA ALA A 38 0.52 17.62 0.85
C ALA A 38 0.37 18.36 2.19
N PRO A 39 -0.50 19.40 2.26
CA PRO A 39 -0.81 20.09 3.53
C PRO A 39 -1.24 19.11 4.62
N THR A 40 -0.85 19.40 5.87
CA THR A 40 -1.03 18.43 6.97
C THR A 40 -2.48 18.06 7.28
N PRO A 41 -3.49 18.97 7.21
CA PRO A 41 -4.88 18.58 7.39
C PRO A 41 -5.34 17.50 6.40
N VAL A 42 -4.89 17.60 5.13
CA VAL A 42 -5.15 16.59 4.10
C VAL A 42 -4.48 15.26 4.47
N SER A 43 -3.20 15.30 4.91
CA SER A 43 -2.49 14.10 5.36
C SER A 43 -3.20 13.44 6.56
N ALA A 44 -3.65 14.22 7.53
CA ALA A 44 -4.38 13.72 8.69
C ALA A 44 -5.69 13.02 8.28
N PHE A 45 -6.48 13.61 7.38
CA PHE A 45 -7.73 13.04 6.91
C PHE A 45 -7.50 11.77 6.09
N LEU A 46 -6.62 11.81 5.08
CA LEU A 46 -6.42 10.71 4.14
C LEU A 46 -5.74 9.49 4.78
N HIS A 47 -4.78 9.70 5.70
CA HIS A 47 -3.93 8.63 6.21
C HIS A 47 -4.35 8.08 7.57
N SER A 48 -5.26 8.75 8.29
CA SER A 48 -5.77 8.24 9.57
C SER A 48 -7.16 7.60 9.48
N ALA A 49 -8.09 8.18 8.71
CA ALA A 49 -9.49 7.78 8.78
C ALA A 49 -10.06 7.23 7.46
N THR A 50 -9.58 7.67 6.30
CA THR A 50 -10.32 7.48 5.04
C THR A 50 -9.57 6.67 4.00
N MET A 51 -8.79 7.32 3.15
CA MET A 51 -8.29 6.79 1.88
C MET A 51 -7.51 5.47 2.04
N VAL A 52 -6.55 5.44 2.96
CA VAL A 52 -5.70 4.25 3.17
C VAL A 52 -6.44 3.07 3.79
N LYS A 53 -7.59 3.30 4.40
CA LYS A 53 -8.44 2.25 5.00
C LYS A 53 -9.47 1.68 4.04
N LEU A 54 -9.67 2.30 2.87
CA LEU A 54 -10.66 1.85 1.92
C LEU A 54 -10.36 0.43 1.39
N GLY A 55 -9.10 0.11 1.13
CA GLY A 55 -8.72 -1.26 0.73
C GLY A 55 -8.91 -2.26 1.87
N VAL A 56 -8.53 -1.89 3.11
CA VAL A 56 -8.82 -2.70 4.31
C VAL A 56 -10.33 -2.93 4.47
N TYR A 57 -11.13 -1.87 4.31
CA TYR A 57 -12.59 -1.96 4.36
C TYR A 57 -13.13 -2.92 3.29
N LEU A 58 -12.66 -2.81 2.04
CA LEU A 58 -13.06 -3.69 0.96
C LEU A 58 -12.75 -5.17 1.29
N LEU A 59 -11.52 -5.45 1.77
CA LEU A 59 -11.13 -6.79 2.19
C LEU A 59 -12.01 -7.30 3.34
N ALA A 60 -12.25 -6.47 4.34
CA ALA A 60 -13.13 -6.81 5.47
C ALA A 60 -14.57 -7.12 5.02
N ARG A 61 -15.12 -6.34 4.07
CA ARG A 61 -16.48 -6.56 3.54
C ARG A 61 -16.60 -7.82 2.69
N LEU A 62 -15.52 -8.26 2.07
CA LEU A 62 -15.48 -9.49 1.27
C LEU A 62 -15.08 -10.72 2.07
N ASN A 63 -14.58 -10.52 3.30
CA ASN A 63 -14.17 -11.62 4.17
C ASN A 63 -15.28 -12.66 4.46
N PRO A 64 -16.57 -12.29 4.65
CA PRO A 64 -17.65 -13.28 4.80
C PRO A 64 -17.81 -14.22 3.60
N VAL A 65 -17.38 -13.79 2.40
CA VAL A 65 -17.51 -14.58 1.17
C VAL A 65 -16.26 -15.43 0.91
N TYR A 66 -15.06 -14.85 1.12
CA TYR A 66 -13.81 -15.47 0.73
C TYR A 66 -12.93 -15.90 1.90
N GLY A 67 -13.29 -15.59 3.15
CA GLY A 67 -12.45 -15.81 4.33
C GLY A 67 -12.05 -17.28 4.58
N GLU A 68 -12.84 -18.22 4.11
CA GLU A 68 -12.52 -19.66 4.18
C GLU A 68 -11.67 -20.16 2.99
N HIS A 69 -11.45 -19.31 1.96
CA HIS A 69 -10.68 -19.71 0.78
C HIS A 69 -9.17 -19.63 1.07
N PRO A 70 -8.38 -20.71 0.90
CA PRO A 70 -6.96 -20.73 1.27
C PRO A 70 -6.11 -19.64 0.57
N LEU A 71 -6.43 -19.30 -0.69
CA LEU A 71 -5.75 -18.24 -1.42
C LEU A 71 -6.00 -16.86 -0.77
N TRP A 72 -7.22 -16.60 -0.29
CA TRP A 72 -7.56 -15.35 0.40
C TRP A 72 -6.73 -15.19 1.67
N THR A 73 -6.80 -16.17 2.55
CA THR A 73 -6.06 -16.20 3.83
C THR A 73 -4.55 -16.10 3.59
N GLY A 74 -4.02 -16.89 2.65
CA GLY A 74 -2.59 -16.90 2.31
C GLY A 74 -2.10 -15.56 1.77
N LEU A 75 -2.82 -14.94 0.82
CA LEU A 75 -2.46 -13.63 0.26
C LEU A 75 -2.49 -12.52 1.32
N LEU A 76 -3.55 -12.45 2.12
CA LEU A 76 -3.70 -11.41 3.11
C LEU A 76 -2.67 -11.56 4.24
N LEU A 77 -2.46 -12.77 4.73
CA LEU A 77 -1.46 -13.03 5.77
C LEU A 77 -0.05 -12.67 5.29
N THR A 78 0.32 -13.14 4.10
CA THR A 78 1.64 -12.87 3.53
C THR A 78 1.85 -11.38 3.27
N ALA A 79 0.88 -10.70 2.64
CA ALA A 79 0.97 -9.27 2.35
C ALA A 79 1.01 -8.43 3.63
N GLY A 80 0.17 -8.76 4.62
CA GLY A 80 0.13 -8.05 5.89
C GLY A 80 1.46 -8.15 6.64
N LEU A 81 2.00 -9.36 6.82
CA LEU A 81 3.28 -9.59 7.49
C LEU A 81 4.45 -8.96 6.72
N ALA A 82 4.48 -9.13 5.38
CA ALA A 82 5.48 -8.52 4.52
C ALA A 82 5.41 -6.99 4.51
N THR A 83 4.28 -6.39 4.90
CA THR A 83 4.12 -4.93 5.01
C THR A 83 4.58 -4.41 6.37
N MET A 84 4.34 -5.14 7.45
CA MET A 84 4.66 -4.69 8.81
C MET A 84 6.17 -4.48 9.02
N LEU A 85 7.01 -5.42 8.62
CA LEU A 85 8.46 -5.35 8.88
C LEU A 85 9.17 -4.24 8.08
N PRO A 86 9.02 -4.14 6.73
CA PRO A 86 9.61 -3.03 5.99
C PRO A 86 9.08 -1.68 6.44
N GLY A 87 7.78 -1.55 6.72
CA GLY A 87 7.21 -0.32 7.26
C GLY A 87 7.86 0.10 8.58
N ALA A 88 8.07 -0.85 9.49
CA ALA A 88 8.77 -0.61 10.75
C ALA A 88 10.22 -0.17 10.54
N LEU A 89 10.99 -0.88 9.71
CA LEU A 89 12.38 -0.55 9.43
C LEU A 89 12.53 0.82 8.75
N LEU A 90 11.67 1.12 7.78
CA LEU A 90 11.70 2.39 7.06
C LEU A 90 11.28 3.57 7.96
N SER A 91 10.38 3.36 8.93
CA SER A 91 10.04 4.40 9.92
C SER A 91 11.25 4.82 10.78
N LEU A 92 12.16 3.88 11.08
CA LEU A 92 13.39 4.15 11.83
C LEU A 92 14.43 4.95 11.01
N ARG A 93 14.30 4.94 9.69
CA ARG A 93 15.21 5.64 8.77
C ARG A 93 14.85 7.10 8.56
N GLU A 94 13.59 7.47 8.78
CA GLU A 94 13.09 8.81 8.53
C GLU A 94 13.34 9.77 9.69
N THR A 95 13.52 11.05 9.37
CA THR A 95 13.61 12.15 10.35
C THR A 95 12.43 13.10 10.29
N ASP A 96 11.77 13.21 9.13
CA ASP A 96 10.57 14.01 8.95
C ASP A 96 9.39 13.39 9.71
N LEU A 97 8.78 14.13 10.65
CA LEU A 97 7.70 13.64 11.51
C LEU A 97 6.53 13.07 10.71
N LYS A 98 6.17 13.69 9.57
CA LYS A 98 5.07 13.21 8.72
C LYS A 98 5.44 11.89 8.03
N ARG A 99 6.68 11.75 7.53
CA ARG A 99 7.15 10.51 6.90
C ARG A 99 7.29 9.37 7.92
N VAL A 100 7.78 9.67 9.14
CA VAL A 100 7.80 8.70 10.25
C VAL A 100 6.39 8.20 10.56
N LEU A 101 5.40 9.11 10.66
CA LEU A 101 4.00 8.76 10.86
C LEU A 101 3.40 8.01 9.66
N ALA A 102 3.80 8.32 8.43
CA ALA A 102 3.35 7.62 7.24
C ALA A 102 3.82 6.16 7.22
N TYR A 103 5.10 5.88 7.45
CA TYR A 103 5.60 4.50 7.55
C TYR A 103 4.98 3.74 8.71
N SER A 104 4.77 4.39 9.85
CA SER A 104 4.03 3.77 10.95
C SER A 104 2.55 3.50 10.62
N THR A 105 1.96 4.24 9.66
CA THR A 105 0.64 3.91 9.11
C THR A 105 0.70 2.67 8.21
N VAL A 106 1.75 2.52 7.39
CA VAL A 106 2.00 1.29 6.60
C VAL A 106 2.01 0.06 7.51
N VAL A 107 2.73 0.12 8.65
CA VAL A 107 2.74 -0.96 9.66
C VAL A 107 1.34 -1.28 10.15
N SER A 108 0.57 -0.26 10.53
CA SER A 108 -0.78 -0.44 11.05
C SER A 108 -1.74 -1.03 10.02
N LEU A 109 -1.60 -0.64 8.74
CA LEU A 109 -2.38 -1.22 7.64
C LEU A 109 -2.02 -2.69 7.42
N GLY A 110 -0.74 -3.06 7.51
CA GLY A 110 -0.29 -4.45 7.48
C GLY A 110 -0.90 -5.27 8.64
N THR A 111 -0.94 -4.70 9.85
CA THR A 111 -1.60 -5.33 11.02
C THR A 111 -3.09 -5.58 10.75
N LEU A 112 -3.81 -4.59 10.20
CA LEU A 112 -5.24 -4.74 9.88
C LEU A 112 -5.47 -5.84 8.83
N VAL A 113 -4.66 -5.90 7.78
CA VAL A 113 -4.75 -6.94 6.75
C VAL A 113 -4.43 -8.32 7.32
N THR A 114 -3.42 -8.42 8.19
CA THR A 114 -3.10 -9.67 8.90
C THR A 114 -4.27 -10.16 9.75
N LEU A 115 -4.95 -9.25 10.47
CA LEU A 115 -6.11 -9.62 11.31
C LEU A 115 -7.30 -10.12 10.47
N ILE A 116 -7.54 -9.54 9.27
CA ILE A 116 -8.58 -10.06 8.36
C ILE A 116 -8.28 -11.49 7.92
N ALA A 117 -7.00 -11.84 7.77
CA ALA A 117 -6.58 -13.17 7.34
C ALA A 117 -6.73 -14.27 8.40
N LEU A 118 -6.83 -13.90 9.69
CA LEU A 118 -6.89 -14.88 10.75
C LEU A 118 -8.29 -15.52 10.85
N PRO A 119 -8.40 -16.85 10.80
CA PRO A 119 -9.68 -17.56 10.80
C PRO A 119 -10.29 -17.68 12.21
N HIS A 120 -10.28 -16.61 12.99
CA HIS A 120 -10.80 -16.59 14.36
C HIS A 120 -11.75 -15.41 14.58
N PRO A 121 -12.92 -15.59 15.25
CA PRO A 121 -13.89 -14.52 15.47
C PRO A 121 -13.32 -13.29 16.17
N LEU A 122 -12.43 -13.51 17.13
CA LEU A 122 -11.77 -12.44 17.88
C LEU A 122 -10.90 -11.56 16.96
N ALA A 123 -10.39 -12.09 15.84
CA ALA A 123 -9.59 -11.32 14.91
C ALA A 123 -10.40 -10.19 14.25
N ALA A 124 -11.68 -10.42 13.94
CA ALA A 124 -12.59 -9.39 13.45
C ALA A 124 -12.81 -8.28 14.50
N THR A 125 -13.01 -8.66 15.76
CA THR A 125 -13.13 -7.71 16.89
C THR A 125 -11.84 -6.90 17.08
N ALA A 126 -10.69 -7.56 17.10
CA ALA A 126 -9.38 -6.91 17.20
C ALA A 126 -9.11 -5.96 16.04
N MET A 127 -9.46 -6.36 14.81
CA MET A 127 -9.32 -5.55 13.60
C MET A 127 -10.14 -4.28 13.68
N VAL A 128 -11.42 -4.37 14.06
CA VAL A 128 -12.31 -3.19 14.15
C VAL A 128 -11.87 -2.28 15.29
N ALA A 129 -11.58 -2.82 16.47
CA ALA A 129 -11.06 -2.04 17.60
C ALA A 129 -9.78 -1.31 17.23
N PHE A 130 -8.80 -2.00 16.63
CA PHE A 130 -7.54 -1.40 16.20
C PHE A 130 -7.74 -0.36 15.09
N LEU A 131 -8.67 -0.55 14.16
CA LEU A 131 -9.01 0.40 13.11
C LEU A 131 -9.51 1.73 13.68
N ILE A 132 -10.41 1.68 14.68
CA ILE A 132 -10.95 2.88 15.36
C ILE A 132 -9.83 3.58 16.13
N VAL A 133 -9.10 2.85 16.94
CA VAL A 133 -8.03 3.38 17.78
C VAL A 133 -6.91 4.00 16.96
N HIS A 134 -6.53 3.34 15.87
CA HIS A 134 -5.57 3.88 14.91
C HIS A 134 -6.05 5.19 14.30
N ALA A 135 -7.35 5.33 13.98
CA ALA A 135 -7.87 6.59 13.44
C ALA A 135 -7.68 7.74 14.45
N LEU A 136 -7.98 7.50 15.71
CA LEU A 136 -7.92 8.52 16.77
C LEU A 136 -6.50 9.04 16.98
N TYR A 137 -5.56 8.16 17.33
CA TYR A 137 -4.20 8.64 17.63
C TYR A 137 -3.46 9.13 16.39
N LYS A 138 -3.71 8.54 15.21
CA LYS A 138 -3.03 8.98 13.97
C LYS A 138 -3.50 10.35 13.51
N ALA A 139 -4.81 10.59 13.48
CA ALA A 139 -5.32 11.92 13.13
C ALA A 139 -4.76 12.98 14.09
N CYS A 140 -4.76 12.70 15.38
CA CYS A 140 -4.18 13.59 16.39
C CYS A 140 -2.68 13.86 16.11
N LEU A 141 -1.86 12.81 15.96
CA LEU A 141 -0.41 12.95 15.77
C LEU A 141 -0.04 13.61 14.43
N PHE A 142 -0.78 13.36 13.35
CA PHE A 142 -0.58 14.11 12.09
C PHE A 142 -0.90 15.59 12.27
N MET A 143 -2.01 15.94 12.93
CA MET A 143 -2.34 17.35 13.20
C MET A 143 -1.31 18.01 14.11
N VAL A 144 -0.83 17.31 15.14
CA VAL A 144 0.29 17.78 15.99
C VAL A 144 1.55 18.00 15.16
N ALA A 145 1.92 17.09 14.26
CA ALA A 145 3.05 17.28 13.36
C ALA A 145 2.87 18.51 12.45
N GLY A 146 1.63 18.81 12.06
CA GLY A 146 1.30 20.03 11.33
C GLY A 146 1.41 21.31 12.16
N ILE A 147 0.99 21.26 13.40
CA ILE A 147 1.18 22.35 14.35
C ILE A 147 2.68 22.63 14.53
N VAL A 148 3.48 21.59 14.75
CA VAL A 148 4.93 21.73 14.89
C VAL A 148 5.57 22.30 13.62
N ASP A 149 5.15 21.86 12.44
CA ASP A 149 5.63 22.39 11.14
C ASP A 149 5.31 23.88 11.01
N HIS A 150 4.09 24.28 11.36
CA HIS A 150 3.63 25.67 11.27
C HIS A 150 4.33 26.60 12.29
N GLU A 151 4.37 26.19 13.56
CA GLU A 151 4.83 27.05 14.64
C GLU A 151 6.37 27.03 14.80
N ALA A 152 7.02 25.90 14.55
CA ALA A 152 8.48 25.80 14.65
C ALA A 152 9.20 26.01 13.30
N GLY A 153 8.48 25.96 12.17
CA GLY A 153 9.05 26.09 10.82
C GLY A 153 9.89 24.87 10.39
N THR A 154 9.78 23.75 11.09
CA THR A 154 10.46 22.51 10.74
C THR A 154 9.75 21.30 11.36
N ARG A 155 9.79 20.17 10.66
CA ARG A 155 9.32 18.88 11.14
C ARG A 155 10.42 17.82 11.22
N ASP A 156 11.67 18.23 11.07
CA ASP A 156 12.81 17.34 11.23
C ASP A 156 13.06 17.05 12.72
N SER A 157 12.80 15.80 13.14
CA SER A 157 12.95 15.32 14.50
C SER A 157 14.36 15.47 15.06
N THR A 158 15.40 15.61 14.22
CA THR A 158 16.77 15.84 14.63
C THR A 158 17.03 17.30 15.04
N ARG A 159 16.20 18.22 14.56
CA ARG A 159 16.26 19.67 14.85
C ARG A 159 15.29 20.10 15.92
N LEU A 160 14.33 19.24 16.31
CA LEU A 160 13.34 19.53 17.35
C LEU A 160 13.82 19.07 18.73
N GLY A 161 13.39 19.76 19.76
CA GLY A 161 13.63 19.44 21.16
C GLY A 161 13.16 20.53 22.10
N GLY A 162 12.64 20.16 23.29
CA GLY A 162 12.25 21.10 24.34
C GLY A 162 11.02 21.98 24.03
N LEU A 163 10.23 21.64 23.00
CA LEU A 163 9.07 22.44 22.57
C LEU A 163 8.00 22.57 23.67
N ALA A 164 7.90 21.61 24.62
CA ALA A 164 6.90 21.63 25.67
C ALA A 164 6.92 22.91 26.54
N ARG A 165 8.07 23.57 26.62
CA ARG A 165 8.19 24.85 27.33
C ARG A 165 7.49 26.02 26.65
N ARG A 166 7.35 25.93 25.34
CA ARG A 166 6.76 26.97 24.47
C ARG A 166 5.38 26.60 23.96
N MET A 167 5.09 25.29 23.88
CA MET A 167 3.87 24.70 23.33
C MET A 167 3.31 23.64 24.29
N PRO A 168 2.95 24.00 25.54
CA PRO A 168 2.55 23.04 26.58
C PRO A 168 1.24 22.32 26.23
N LEU A 169 0.26 22.99 25.63
CA LEU A 169 -1.01 22.38 25.23
C LEU A 169 -0.82 21.36 24.10
N THR A 170 -0.02 21.72 23.11
CA THR A 170 0.33 20.83 22.02
C THR A 170 1.15 19.64 22.52
N ALA A 171 2.08 19.86 23.45
CA ALA A 171 2.88 18.80 24.06
C ALA A 171 2.03 17.80 24.84
N ALA A 172 1.08 18.27 25.64
CA ALA A 172 0.14 17.41 26.38
C ALA A 172 -0.71 16.57 25.40
N THR A 173 -1.26 17.21 24.38
CA THR A 173 -2.05 16.54 23.32
C THR A 173 -1.23 15.47 22.60
N ALA A 174 0.02 15.80 22.21
CA ALA A 174 0.95 14.87 21.59
C ALA A 174 1.25 13.67 22.48
N LEU A 175 1.49 13.92 23.78
CA LEU A 175 1.79 12.87 24.76
C LEU A 175 0.63 11.90 24.91
N LEU A 176 -0.60 12.40 25.09
CA LEU A 176 -1.79 11.55 25.21
C LEU A 176 -1.97 10.64 23.99
N ALA A 177 -1.87 11.19 22.79
CA ALA A 177 -1.96 10.41 21.56
C ALA A 177 -0.78 9.42 21.38
N GLY A 178 0.43 9.83 21.77
CA GLY A 178 1.62 8.97 21.73
C GLY A 178 1.55 7.81 22.72
N LEU A 179 1.04 8.02 23.93
CA LEU A 179 0.80 6.96 24.91
C LEU A 179 -0.26 5.97 24.41
N SER A 180 -1.31 6.46 23.76
CA SER A 180 -2.29 5.61 23.08
C SER A 180 -1.66 4.80 21.95
N MET A 181 -0.85 5.40 21.09
CA MET A 181 -0.12 4.73 20.01
C MET A 181 0.86 3.66 20.55
N ALA A 182 1.53 3.94 21.66
CA ALA A 182 2.43 2.99 22.31
C ALA A 182 1.67 1.83 22.98
N GLY A 183 0.36 1.96 23.13
CA GLY A 183 -0.49 0.96 23.78
C GLY A 183 -0.23 0.87 25.29
N LEU A 184 -0.21 2.00 25.96
CA LEU A 184 -0.09 2.10 27.42
C LEU A 184 -1.46 2.28 28.06
N PRO A 185 -1.74 1.62 29.22
CA PRO A 185 -2.92 1.95 30.00
C PRO A 185 -2.80 3.39 30.55
N PRO A 186 -3.90 4.12 30.73
CA PRO A 186 -5.29 3.70 30.55
C PRO A 186 -5.88 4.03 29.16
N PHE A 187 -5.08 4.19 28.14
CA PHE A 187 -5.54 4.56 26.80
C PHE A 187 -6.16 3.39 26.03
N VAL A 188 -7.09 3.69 25.12
CA VAL A 188 -7.76 2.69 24.29
C VAL A 188 -6.78 1.93 23.38
N GLY A 189 -5.60 2.50 23.07
CA GLY A 189 -4.52 1.82 22.37
C GLY A 189 -4.00 0.57 23.06
N PHE A 190 -4.03 0.55 24.42
CA PHE A 190 -3.70 -0.63 25.20
C PHE A 190 -4.72 -1.75 24.96
N VAL A 191 -6.01 -1.45 25.07
CA VAL A 191 -7.11 -2.42 24.86
C VAL A 191 -7.02 -3.04 23.47
N ALA A 192 -6.83 -2.22 22.42
CA ALA A 192 -6.72 -2.73 21.07
C ALA A 192 -5.47 -3.58 20.85
N LYS A 193 -4.32 -3.23 21.45
CA LYS A 193 -3.08 -4.00 21.34
C LYS A 193 -3.21 -5.37 22.00
N GLU A 194 -3.84 -5.45 23.16
CA GLU A 194 -4.09 -6.74 23.83
C GLU A 194 -4.99 -7.64 22.98
N LEU A 195 -6.08 -7.11 22.43
CA LEU A 195 -6.95 -7.85 21.51
C LEU A 195 -6.20 -8.33 20.25
N VAL A 196 -5.27 -7.53 19.71
CA VAL A 196 -4.44 -7.94 18.57
C VAL A 196 -3.57 -9.15 18.95
N TYR A 197 -2.90 -9.12 20.09
CA TYR A 197 -2.09 -10.25 20.55
C TYR A 197 -2.94 -11.50 20.83
N GLU A 198 -4.09 -11.32 21.48
CA GLU A 198 -5.01 -12.41 21.77
C GLU A 198 -5.52 -13.06 20.47
N ALA A 199 -5.95 -12.26 19.50
CA ALA A 199 -6.39 -12.75 18.21
C ALA A 199 -5.30 -13.50 17.44
N GLN A 200 -4.05 -13.03 17.52
CA GLN A 200 -2.91 -13.68 16.86
C GLN A 200 -2.50 -14.98 17.55
N LEU A 201 -2.52 -15.02 18.89
CA LEU A 201 -2.22 -16.24 19.66
C LEU A 201 -3.29 -17.31 19.46
N SER A 202 -4.56 -16.90 19.41
CA SER A 202 -5.70 -17.83 19.29
C SER A 202 -6.00 -18.23 17.83
N GLY A 203 -5.71 -17.35 16.87
CA GLY A 203 -6.07 -17.55 15.46
C GLY A 203 -4.96 -18.06 14.56
N SER A 204 -3.72 -18.17 15.05
CA SER A 204 -2.57 -18.57 14.24
C SER A 204 -2.11 -19.99 14.60
N ALA A 205 -1.94 -20.83 13.59
CA ALA A 205 -1.23 -22.10 13.73
C ALA A 205 0.30 -21.92 13.85
N SER A 206 0.81 -20.70 13.66
CA SER A 206 2.23 -20.34 13.65
C SER A 206 2.51 -19.18 14.59
N TRP A 207 3.67 -19.19 15.23
CA TRP A 207 4.17 -18.07 16.07
C TRP A 207 4.61 -16.84 15.25
N LEU A 208 4.73 -16.96 13.93
CA LEU A 208 5.27 -15.91 13.05
C LEU A 208 4.46 -14.60 13.11
N PRO A 209 3.11 -14.58 13.03
CA PRO A 209 2.35 -13.34 13.16
C PRO A 209 2.58 -12.61 14.48
N VAL A 210 2.69 -13.35 15.59
CA VAL A 210 2.95 -12.79 16.92
C VAL A 210 4.35 -12.18 16.98
N ALA A 211 5.38 -12.87 16.47
CA ALA A 211 6.76 -12.38 16.47
C ALA A 211 6.89 -11.11 15.63
N VAL A 212 6.29 -11.08 14.44
CA VAL A 212 6.27 -9.89 13.57
C VAL A 212 5.54 -8.74 14.26
N ALA A 213 4.41 -9.01 14.93
CA ALA A 213 3.67 -8.00 15.66
C ALA A 213 4.46 -7.43 16.85
N ILE A 214 5.21 -8.25 17.60
CA ILE A 214 6.08 -7.79 18.70
C ILE A 214 7.11 -6.80 18.16
N VAL A 215 7.83 -7.14 17.09
CA VAL A 215 8.84 -6.27 16.49
C VAL A 215 8.21 -4.99 15.95
N ALA A 216 7.12 -5.11 15.20
CA ALA A 216 6.42 -3.97 14.63
C ALA A 216 5.88 -3.02 15.72
N ASN A 217 5.20 -3.56 16.74
CA ASN A 217 4.68 -2.75 17.83
C ASN A 217 5.78 -2.13 18.69
N ALA A 218 6.92 -2.80 18.89
CA ALA A 218 8.07 -2.21 19.58
C ALA A 218 8.62 -0.99 18.81
N VAL A 219 8.68 -1.07 17.48
CA VAL A 219 9.02 0.09 16.66
C VAL A 219 7.95 1.18 16.77
N MET A 220 6.65 0.83 16.84
CA MET A 220 5.59 1.83 17.04
C MET A 220 5.73 2.58 18.37
N VAL A 221 6.14 1.89 19.44
CA VAL A 221 6.48 2.53 20.74
C VAL A 221 7.64 3.52 20.56
N ALA A 222 8.69 3.12 19.84
CA ALA A 222 9.83 4.01 19.58
C ALA A 222 9.44 5.22 18.72
N VAL A 223 8.61 5.01 17.69
CA VAL A 223 8.06 6.09 16.85
C VAL A 223 7.22 7.06 17.69
N ALA A 224 6.34 6.55 18.56
CA ALA A 224 5.59 7.40 19.48
C ALA A 224 6.53 8.26 20.33
N GLY A 225 7.60 7.67 20.86
CA GLY A 225 8.63 8.41 21.60
C GLY A 225 9.32 9.51 20.78
N VAL A 226 9.63 9.23 19.51
CA VAL A 226 10.28 10.22 18.62
C VAL A 226 9.34 11.37 18.29
N VAL A 227 8.10 11.08 17.91
CA VAL A 227 7.13 12.11 17.51
C VAL A 227 6.67 12.97 18.69
N THR A 228 6.67 12.39 19.90
CA THR A 228 6.22 13.08 21.11
C THR A 228 7.39 13.48 22.02
N VAL A 229 7.98 12.53 22.72
CA VAL A 229 8.97 12.82 23.77
C VAL A 229 10.18 13.55 23.21
N ARG A 230 10.74 13.10 22.10
CA ARG A 230 11.94 13.72 21.53
C ARG A 230 11.69 15.15 21.00
N ALA A 231 10.53 15.39 20.39
CA ALA A 231 10.20 16.71 19.86
C ALA A 231 9.91 17.73 20.98
N PHE A 232 9.18 17.30 21.99
CA PHE A 232 8.64 18.22 23.00
C PHE A 232 9.47 18.33 24.26
N TRP A 233 10.25 17.30 24.66
CA TRP A 233 11.04 17.30 25.88
C TRP A 233 12.54 17.34 25.60
N GLY A 234 13.32 17.62 26.64
CA GLY A 234 14.78 17.78 26.58
C GLY A 234 15.22 19.24 26.41
N PRO A 235 16.45 19.47 25.92
CA PRO A 235 16.96 20.83 25.70
C PRO A 235 16.23 21.49 24.53
N LEU A 236 15.88 22.77 24.71
CA LEU A 236 15.31 23.57 23.63
C LEU A 236 16.34 23.77 22.53
N ARG A 237 15.97 23.43 21.32
CA ARG A 237 16.81 23.59 20.13
C ARG A 237 16.35 24.81 19.32
N PRO A 238 17.29 25.51 18.64
CA PRO A 238 16.93 26.59 17.74
C PRO A 238 16.06 26.09 16.60
N THR A 239 14.96 26.78 16.36
CA THR A 239 14.01 26.50 15.26
C THR A 239 13.88 27.72 14.37
N PRO A 240 13.53 27.57 13.06
CA PRO A 240 13.35 28.69 12.14
C PRO A 240 12.37 29.75 12.62
N HIS A 241 11.26 29.34 13.25
CA HIS A 241 10.29 30.22 13.87
C HIS A 241 10.37 30.10 15.41
N THR A 242 9.90 31.13 16.13
CA THR A 242 9.75 31.06 17.58
C THR A 242 8.48 30.28 17.91
N PRO A 243 8.59 29.02 18.42
CA PRO A 243 7.41 28.20 18.63
C PRO A 243 6.54 28.73 19.77
N HIS A 244 5.23 28.63 19.60
CA HIS A 244 4.21 28.92 20.61
C HIS A 244 3.01 28.00 20.41
N ASP A 245 2.09 27.89 21.37
CA ASP A 245 0.85 27.14 21.17
C ASP A 245 0.00 27.80 20.08
N PRO A 246 -0.62 27.00 19.19
CA PRO A 246 -1.40 27.51 18.07
C PRO A 246 -2.74 28.12 18.54
N PRO A 247 -3.44 28.85 17.67
CA PRO A 247 -4.82 29.30 17.95
C PRO A 247 -5.73 28.09 18.25
N LEU A 248 -6.75 28.34 19.08
CA LEU A 248 -7.69 27.31 19.55
C LEU A 248 -8.30 26.49 18.40
N ALA A 249 -8.64 27.14 17.30
CA ALA A 249 -9.21 26.48 16.11
C ALA A 249 -8.29 25.39 15.52
N MET A 250 -6.99 25.53 15.66
CA MET A 250 -6.01 24.56 15.16
C MET A 250 -5.71 23.45 16.18
N TRP A 251 -5.86 23.76 17.49
CA TRP A 251 -5.55 22.83 18.58
C TRP A 251 -6.73 21.96 19.01
N ILE A 252 -7.98 22.46 18.94
CA ILE A 252 -9.16 21.76 19.48
C ILE A 252 -9.40 20.39 18.84
N GLY A 253 -9.16 20.25 17.53
CA GLY A 253 -9.35 18.99 16.81
C GLY A 253 -8.46 17.88 17.37
N PRO A 254 -7.12 18.03 17.37
CA PRO A 254 -6.22 17.04 17.95
C PRO A 254 -6.48 16.80 19.45
N ALA A 255 -6.82 17.83 20.23
CA ALA A 255 -7.12 17.69 21.64
C ALA A 255 -8.36 16.82 21.90
N LEU A 256 -9.43 17.02 21.14
CA LEU A 256 -10.63 16.17 21.20
C LEU A 256 -10.34 14.71 20.87
N LEU A 257 -9.54 14.45 19.85
CA LEU A 257 -9.17 13.08 19.48
C LEU A 257 -8.31 12.40 20.55
N ALA A 258 -7.37 13.13 21.15
CA ALA A 258 -6.57 12.61 22.24
C ALA A 258 -7.42 12.34 23.50
N ALA A 259 -8.33 13.24 23.84
CA ALA A 259 -9.27 13.08 24.95
C ALA A 259 -10.22 11.90 24.73
N LEU A 260 -10.73 11.71 23.51
CA LEU A 260 -11.56 10.57 23.14
C LEU A 260 -10.77 9.25 23.25
N GLY A 261 -9.49 9.23 22.86
CA GLY A 261 -8.61 8.08 23.04
C GLY A 261 -8.40 7.69 24.51
N LEU A 262 -8.36 8.66 25.42
CA LEU A 262 -8.32 8.44 26.88
C LEU A 262 -9.69 7.99 27.40
N LEU A 263 -10.77 8.67 27.03
CA LEU A 263 -12.14 8.33 27.44
C LEU A 263 -12.52 6.90 27.09
N LEU A 264 -12.28 6.50 25.83
CA LEU A 264 -12.56 5.13 25.38
C LEU A 264 -11.61 4.09 26.02
N GLY A 265 -10.45 4.50 26.50
CA GLY A 265 -9.57 3.64 27.29
C GLY A 265 -10.08 3.40 28.71
N LEU A 266 -10.59 4.46 29.36
CA LEU A 266 -11.19 4.37 30.70
C LEU A 266 -12.55 3.69 30.70
N ALA A 267 -13.33 3.88 29.64
CA ALA A 267 -14.66 3.32 29.48
C ALA A 267 -14.80 2.61 28.10
N PRO A 268 -14.12 1.45 27.89
CA PRO A 268 -14.10 0.79 26.58
C PRO A 268 -15.48 0.33 26.12
N GLY A 269 -16.39 0.04 27.07
CA GLY A 269 -17.78 -0.35 26.79
C GLY A 269 -18.55 0.68 25.94
N LEU A 270 -18.18 1.95 25.96
CA LEU A 270 -18.80 2.98 25.10
C LEU A 270 -18.67 2.69 23.61
N ALA A 271 -17.62 1.99 23.20
CA ALA A 271 -17.41 1.56 21.81
C ALA A 271 -17.88 0.11 21.57
N GLY A 272 -18.35 -0.60 22.59
CA GLY A 272 -18.67 -2.02 22.56
C GLY A 272 -19.65 -2.39 21.45
N ASP A 273 -20.81 -1.76 21.42
CA ASP A 273 -21.88 -2.03 20.43
C ASP A 273 -21.41 -1.75 19.00
N LEU A 274 -20.69 -0.65 18.79
CA LEU A 274 -20.15 -0.29 17.48
C LEU A 274 -19.12 -1.33 17.01
N VAL A 275 -18.20 -1.71 17.90
CA VAL A 275 -17.17 -2.71 17.59
C VAL A 275 -17.81 -4.07 17.31
N GLN A 276 -18.80 -4.48 18.11
CA GLN A 276 -19.51 -5.74 17.95
C GLN A 276 -20.28 -5.81 16.62
N ALA A 277 -21.03 -4.76 16.29
CA ALA A 277 -21.79 -4.70 15.05
C ALA A 277 -20.87 -4.74 13.82
N ALA A 278 -19.77 -3.96 13.82
CA ALA A 278 -18.81 -3.95 12.73
C ALA A 278 -18.02 -5.28 12.65
N ALA A 279 -17.60 -5.86 13.77
CA ALA A 279 -16.91 -7.15 13.81
C ALA A 279 -17.80 -8.29 13.28
N SER A 280 -19.09 -8.29 13.63
CA SER A 280 -20.05 -9.25 13.11
C SER A 280 -20.22 -9.16 11.60
N ALA A 281 -20.21 -7.95 11.05
CA ALA A 281 -20.24 -7.72 9.61
C ALA A 281 -18.96 -8.21 8.89
N VAL A 282 -17.80 -8.12 9.53
CA VAL A 282 -16.52 -8.62 9.00
C VAL A 282 -16.42 -10.14 9.08
N ALA A 283 -16.90 -10.71 10.19
CA ALA A 283 -16.88 -12.15 10.41
C ALA A 283 -18.00 -12.91 9.63
N GLY A 284 -19.02 -12.20 9.14
CA GLY A 284 -20.21 -12.81 8.51
C GLY A 284 -21.10 -13.60 9.47
N ARG A 285 -20.87 -13.45 10.78
CA ARG A 285 -21.62 -14.12 11.87
C ARG A 285 -21.61 -13.26 13.12
N ALA A 286 -22.56 -13.47 14.01
CA ALA A 286 -22.60 -12.77 15.28
C ALA A 286 -21.30 -13.01 16.09
N THR A 287 -20.66 -11.95 16.54
CA THR A 287 -19.47 -11.97 17.39
C THR A 287 -19.81 -11.30 18.72
N ALA A 288 -19.29 -11.82 19.82
CA ALA A 288 -19.31 -11.13 21.09
C ALA A 288 -18.05 -10.28 21.22
N ALA A 289 -18.20 -9.00 21.51
CA ALA A 289 -17.09 -8.09 21.74
C ALA A 289 -17.16 -7.56 23.18
N THR A 290 -16.38 -8.13 24.08
CA THR A 290 -16.18 -7.58 25.43
C THR A 290 -14.90 -6.77 25.42
N LEU A 291 -15.04 -5.44 25.42
CA LEU A 291 -13.91 -4.54 25.55
C LEU A 291 -13.75 -4.20 27.03
N SER A 292 -12.61 -4.55 27.62
CA SER A 292 -12.28 -4.10 28.97
C SER A 292 -10.83 -3.64 29.06
N LEU A 293 -10.57 -2.74 30.00
CA LEU A 293 -9.21 -2.22 30.23
C LEU A 293 -8.32 -3.26 30.93
N TRP A 294 -8.93 -4.10 31.75
CA TRP A 294 -8.18 -5.06 32.57
C TRP A 294 -8.78 -6.47 32.49
N HIS A 295 -7.95 -7.44 32.10
CA HIS A 295 -8.33 -8.86 32.01
C HIS A 295 -7.52 -9.74 32.94
N GLY A 296 -6.85 -9.15 33.95
CA GLY A 296 -5.95 -9.86 34.86
C GLY A 296 -4.52 -10.00 34.31
N LEU A 297 -3.73 -10.86 34.95
CA LEU A 297 -2.37 -11.19 34.51
C LEU A 297 -2.44 -12.25 33.40
N THR A 298 -2.40 -11.80 32.16
CA THR A 298 -2.52 -12.62 30.96
C THR A 298 -1.19 -12.72 30.20
N PRO A 299 -1.00 -13.73 29.35
CA PRO A 299 0.15 -13.77 28.42
C PRO A 299 0.22 -12.53 27.52
N MET A 300 -0.92 -11.94 27.13
CA MET A 300 -1.01 -10.72 26.33
C MET A 300 -0.41 -9.53 27.07
N LEU A 301 -0.68 -9.39 28.36
CA LEU A 301 -0.06 -8.35 29.20
C LEU A 301 1.46 -8.51 29.27
N ALA A 302 1.96 -9.74 29.40
CA ALA A 302 3.40 -10.02 29.38
C ALA A 302 4.03 -9.64 28.02
N LEU A 303 3.37 -9.98 26.91
CA LEU A 303 3.80 -9.56 25.56
C LEU A 303 3.75 -8.04 25.41
N SER A 304 2.73 -7.37 25.93
CA SER A 304 2.60 -5.91 25.93
C SER A 304 3.73 -5.25 26.70
N ALA A 305 4.09 -5.76 27.89
CA ALA A 305 5.19 -5.27 28.69
C ALA A 305 6.54 -5.49 28.00
N PHE A 306 6.75 -6.67 27.43
CA PHE A 306 7.96 -6.99 26.64
C PHE A 306 8.10 -6.07 25.43
N THR A 307 7.04 -5.88 24.67
CA THR A 307 7.00 -4.98 23.52
C THR A 307 7.33 -3.55 23.91
N LEU A 308 6.80 -3.08 25.05
CA LEU A 308 7.10 -1.74 25.58
C LEU A 308 8.57 -1.60 25.95
N ALA A 309 9.12 -2.58 26.67
CA ALA A 309 10.54 -2.59 27.06
C ALA A 309 11.45 -2.59 25.82
N LEU A 310 11.16 -3.42 24.82
CA LEU A 310 11.88 -3.47 23.55
C LEU A 310 11.76 -2.14 22.79
N GLY A 311 10.58 -1.56 22.74
CA GLY A 311 10.34 -0.27 22.08
C GLY A 311 11.07 0.88 22.76
N LEU A 312 11.14 0.91 24.10
CA LEU A 312 11.96 1.86 24.85
C LEU A 312 13.45 1.69 24.58
N ALA A 313 13.93 0.45 24.46
CA ALA A 313 15.32 0.15 24.08
C ALA A 313 15.62 0.66 22.66
N ILE A 314 14.73 0.42 21.70
CA ILE A 314 14.81 0.96 20.33
C ILE A 314 14.82 2.49 20.36
N TYR A 315 13.94 3.13 21.13
CA TYR A 315 13.87 4.58 21.27
C TYR A 315 15.17 5.17 21.80
N ARG A 316 15.76 4.56 22.85
CA ARG A 316 17.06 4.98 23.37
C ARG A 316 18.19 4.82 22.36
N GLY A 317 18.13 3.75 21.57
CA GLY A 317 19.08 3.46 20.49
C GLY A 317 18.78 4.18 19.16
N TRP A 318 17.72 4.99 19.08
CA TRP A 318 17.22 5.58 17.82
C TRP A 318 18.31 6.23 16.98
N ASN A 319 19.13 7.10 17.56
CA ASN A 319 20.17 7.83 16.82
C ASN A 319 21.22 6.90 16.19
N ARG A 320 21.54 5.79 16.85
CA ARG A 320 22.48 4.78 16.34
C ARG A 320 21.84 3.97 15.22
N LEU A 321 20.64 3.47 15.47
CA LEU A 321 19.86 2.72 14.49
C LEU A 321 19.59 3.55 13.23
N HIS A 322 19.12 4.79 13.39
CA HIS A 322 18.88 5.70 12.29
C HIS A 322 20.13 5.90 11.43
N ARG A 323 21.28 6.22 12.04
CA ARG A 323 22.54 6.41 11.31
C ARG A 323 22.98 5.14 10.57
N THR A 324 22.85 3.98 11.19
CA THR A 324 23.20 2.69 10.57
C THR A 324 22.30 2.37 9.38
N LEU A 325 20.99 2.62 9.50
CA LEU A 325 20.03 2.38 8.43
C LEU A 325 20.15 3.42 7.30
N ALA A 326 20.39 4.68 7.65
CA ALA A 326 20.57 5.76 6.68
C ALA A 326 21.87 5.55 5.85
N ALA A 327 22.93 5.03 6.45
CA ALA A 327 24.19 4.73 5.78
C ALA A 327 24.12 3.55 4.80
N ARG A 328 23.05 2.73 4.85
CA ARG A 328 22.87 1.62 3.91
C ARG A 328 22.26 2.12 2.60
N GLU A 329 23.12 2.50 1.66
CA GLU A 329 22.73 2.93 0.30
C GLU A 329 21.90 1.89 -0.43
N ALA A 330 22.11 0.59 -0.18
CA ALA A 330 21.35 -0.48 -0.80
C ALA A 330 19.83 -0.37 -0.53
N ILE A 331 19.41 0.14 0.64
CA ILE A 331 17.99 0.38 0.95
C ILE A 331 17.46 1.56 0.12
N ALA A 332 18.28 2.60 -0.10
CA ALA A 332 17.91 3.76 -0.90
C ALA A 332 17.84 3.43 -2.40
N THR A 333 18.78 2.62 -2.89
CA THR A 333 18.94 2.34 -4.33
C THR A 333 18.13 1.14 -4.81
N HIS A 334 17.83 0.18 -3.94
CA HIS A 334 17.11 -1.06 -4.28
C HIS A 334 15.81 -1.24 -3.49
N GLY A 335 15.49 -0.30 -2.60
CA GLY A 335 14.25 -0.31 -1.83
C GLY A 335 13.00 -0.11 -2.71
N PRO A 336 11.81 -0.28 -2.12
CA PRO A 336 10.53 -0.14 -2.83
C PRO A 336 10.31 1.25 -3.44
N ASP A 337 10.79 2.32 -2.78
CA ASP A 337 10.71 3.69 -3.30
C ASP A 337 11.54 3.81 -4.60
N ALA A 338 12.76 3.31 -4.60
CA ALA A 338 13.61 3.31 -5.79
C ALA A 338 13.07 2.38 -6.90
N ALA A 339 12.38 1.31 -6.54
CA ALA A 339 11.70 0.46 -7.51
C ALA A 339 10.51 1.20 -8.16
N TYR A 340 9.74 1.92 -7.36
CA TYR A 340 8.67 2.79 -7.86
C TYR A 340 9.19 3.89 -8.79
N ASP A 341 10.23 4.61 -8.39
CA ASP A 341 10.84 5.68 -9.20
C ASP A 341 11.39 5.13 -10.52
N ARG A 342 12.05 3.96 -10.48
CA ARG A 342 12.52 3.28 -11.70
C ARG A 342 11.36 2.86 -12.61
N ALA A 343 10.28 2.34 -12.05
CA ALA A 343 9.08 1.99 -12.82
C ALA A 343 8.45 3.21 -13.47
N MET A 344 8.32 4.32 -12.72
CA MET A 344 7.81 5.58 -13.25
C MET A 344 8.71 6.18 -14.34
N ALA A 345 10.03 6.09 -14.18
CA ALA A 345 10.98 6.51 -15.21
C ALA A 345 11.01 5.59 -16.45
N ALA A 346 10.65 4.33 -16.28
CA ALA A 346 10.57 3.37 -17.38
C ALA A 346 9.32 3.55 -18.25
N LEU A 347 8.20 4.01 -17.68
CA LEU A 347 6.93 4.20 -18.40
C LEU A 347 7.05 5.12 -19.62
N PRO A 348 7.64 6.34 -19.55
CA PRO A 348 7.82 7.19 -20.71
C PRO A 348 8.74 6.55 -21.76
N ARG A 349 9.77 5.82 -21.34
CA ARG A 349 10.68 5.10 -22.25
C ARG A 349 9.94 4.01 -23.01
N LEU A 350 9.11 3.23 -22.30
CA LEU A 350 8.27 2.19 -22.89
C LEU A 350 7.25 2.79 -23.87
N ALA A 351 6.60 3.89 -23.48
CA ALA A 351 5.64 4.59 -24.31
C ALA A 351 6.31 5.15 -25.60
N LEU A 352 7.49 5.74 -25.48
CA LEU A 352 8.26 6.22 -26.61
C LEU A 352 8.68 5.05 -27.53
N TRP A 353 9.17 3.95 -26.96
CA TRP A 353 9.53 2.76 -27.72
C TRP A 353 8.31 2.20 -28.46
N GLN A 354 7.17 2.05 -27.79
CA GLN A 354 5.93 1.58 -28.41
C GLN A 354 5.46 2.52 -29.52
N THR A 355 5.46 3.82 -29.26
CA THR A 355 5.07 4.82 -30.25
C THR A 355 5.98 4.77 -31.47
N GLN A 356 7.31 4.69 -31.28
CA GLN A 356 8.27 4.61 -32.38
C GLN A 356 8.17 3.29 -33.14
N ALA A 357 7.82 2.19 -32.46
CA ALA A 357 7.62 0.89 -33.11
C ALA A 357 6.36 0.89 -33.98
N ILE A 358 5.25 1.45 -33.47
CA ILE A 358 3.96 1.48 -34.16
C ILE A 358 3.90 2.65 -35.16
N GLN A 359 4.34 3.85 -34.77
CA GLN A 359 4.30 5.07 -35.56
C GLN A 359 5.70 5.40 -36.11
N SER A 360 6.23 4.52 -36.92
CA SER A 360 7.57 4.68 -37.52
C SER A 360 7.66 5.82 -38.58
N GLY A 361 6.55 6.45 -38.95
CA GLY A 361 6.48 7.45 -40.03
C GLY A 361 6.68 6.86 -41.44
N SER A 362 6.91 5.58 -41.56
CA SER A 362 7.16 4.89 -42.83
C SER A 362 5.86 4.32 -43.40
N LEU A 363 5.34 4.95 -44.44
CA LEU A 363 4.16 4.44 -45.20
C LEU A 363 4.38 2.97 -45.63
N ARG A 364 5.62 2.62 -46.02
CA ARG A 364 5.98 1.27 -46.42
C ARG A 364 5.77 0.27 -45.29
N ARG A 365 6.12 0.59 -44.04
CA ARG A 365 5.91 -0.28 -42.89
C ARG A 365 4.42 -0.44 -42.57
N TYR A 366 3.66 0.65 -42.68
CA TYR A 366 2.21 0.60 -42.44
C TYR A 366 1.50 -0.25 -43.47
N LEU A 367 1.78 -0.04 -44.78
CA LEU A 367 1.20 -0.86 -45.83
C LEU A 367 1.63 -2.33 -45.66
N GLY A 368 2.89 -2.59 -45.38
CA GLY A 368 3.37 -3.98 -45.15
C GLY A 368 2.66 -4.64 -43.96
N ALA A 369 2.49 -3.94 -42.86
CA ALA A 369 1.76 -4.46 -41.70
C ALA A 369 0.26 -4.70 -42.00
N THR A 370 -0.40 -3.77 -42.70
CA THR A 370 -1.79 -3.94 -43.15
C THR A 370 -1.95 -5.16 -44.05
N LEU A 371 -1.11 -5.30 -45.06
CA LEU A 371 -1.14 -6.45 -45.97
C LEU A 371 -0.85 -7.77 -45.25
N ALA A 372 0.10 -7.76 -44.30
CA ALA A 372 0.41 -8.96 -43.52
C ALA A 372 -0.75 -9.36 -42.60
N VAL A 373 -1.45 -8.41 -41.98
CA VAL A 373 -2.61 -8.69 -41.13
C VAL A 373 -3.79 -9.17 -41.95
N VAL A 374 -4.11 -8.47 -43.04
CA VAL A 374 -5.22 -8.87 -43.94
C VAL A 374 -4.93 -10.21 -44.59
N GLY A 375 -3.74 -10.40 -45.18
CA GLY A 375 -3.35 -11.66 -45.79
C GLY A 375 -3.29 -12.83 -44.80
N GLY A 376 -2.78 -12.55 -43.57
CA GLY A 376 -2.78 -13.54 -42.50
C GLY A 376 -4.19 -13.92 -42.04
N ALA A 377 -5.09 -12.95 -41.91
CA ALA A 377 -6.50 -13.20 -41.52
C ALA A 377 -7.23 -14.03 -42.60
N VAL A 378 -7.03 -13.68 -43.87
CA VAL A 378 -7.60 -14.43 -45.01
C VAL A 378 -7.02 -15.84 -45.05
N GLY A 379 -5.67 -15.99 -44.96
CA GLY A 379 -5.00 -17.28 -44.97
C GLY A 379 -5.44 -18.18 -43.80
N LEU A 380 -5.53 -17.63 -42.61
CA LEU A 380 -6.00 -18.36 -41.42
C LEU A 380 -7.47 -18.80 -41.54
N THR A 381 -8.32 -17.93 -42.10
CA THR A 381 -9.74 -18.26 -42.34
C THR A 381 -9.87 -19.35 -43.42
N ALA A 382 -9.08 -19.25 -44.49
CA ALA A 382 -9.08 -20.28 -45.55
C ALA A 382 -8.57 -21.64 -45.02
N PHE A 383 -7.52 -21.61 -44.17
CA PHE A 383 -7.02 -22.82 -43.52
C PHE A 383 -8.06 -23.43 -42.58
N ALA A 384 -8.66 -22.62 -41.72
CA ALA A 384 -9.66 -23.07 -40.74
C ALA A 384 -10.93 -23.63 -41.40
N ARG A 385 -11.26 -23.16 -42.62
CA ARG A 385 -12.39 -23.65 -43.41
C ARG A 385 -12.05 -24.79 -44.37
N GLY A 386 -10.79 -25.28 -44.37
CA GLY A 386 -10.36 -26.33 -45.29
C GLY A 386 -10.34 -25.89 -46.76
N ALA A 387 -10.34 -24.58 -47.03
CA ALA A 387 -10.39 -24.01 -48.38
C ALA A 387 -9.01 -23.94 -49.06
N LEU A 388 -7.93 -24.31 -48.34
CA LEU A 388 -6.57 -24.44 -48.90
C LEU A 388 -6.43 -25.82 -49.57
N ALA A 389 -7.01 -25.98 -50.75
CA ALA A 389 -6.69 -27.11 -51.60
C ALA A 389 -5.47 -26.75 -52.50
N TRP A 390 -4.47 -27.65 -52.57
CA TRP A 390 -3.41 -27.49 -53.53
C TRP A 390 -4.02 -27.64 -54.95
N PRO A 391 -3.77 -26.67 -55.86
CA PRO A 391 -4.27 -26.79 -57.21
C PRO A 391 -3.67 -28.06 -57.83
N SER A 392 -4.54 -28.90 -58.38
CA SER A 392 -4.10 -30.00 -59.25
C SER A 392 -3.41 -29.38 -60.47
N LEU A 393 -2.17 -29.73 -60.72
CA LEU A 393 -1.36 -29.18 -61.82
C LEU A 393 -1.71 -29.84 -63.13
N ASP A 394 -2.99 -29.95 -63.49
CA ASP A 394 -3.43 -30.47 -64.77
C ASP A 394 -3.54 -29.32 -65.77
N GLY A 395 -2.71 -29.39 -66.82
CA GLY A 395 -2.71 -28.61 -68.07
C GLY A 395 -2.99 -27.08 -67.93
N ALA A 396 -4.21 -26.66 -68.02
CA ALA A 396 -4.59 -25.23 -67.91
C ALA A 396 -4.39 -24.63 -66.53
N ALA A 397 -4.42 -25.43 -65.46
CA ALA A 397 -4.26 -24.97 -64.07
C ALA A 397 -2.84 -24.49 -63.79
N SER A 398 -1.83 -24.95 -64.51
CA SER A 398 -0.45 -24.49 -64.36
C SER A 398 -0.23 -23.04 -64.79
N LEU A 399 -0.99 -22.56 -65.76
CA LEU A 399 -0.96 -21.17 -66.23
C LEU A 399 -1.57 -20.23 -65.18
N TYR A 400 -2.63 -20.65 -64.49
CA TYR A 400 -3.26 -19.87 -63.41
C TYR A 400 -2.39 -19.83 -62.13
N ALA A 401 -1.48 -20.80 -61.89
CA ALA A 401 -0.54 -20.78 -60.77
C ALA A 401 0.63 -19.81 -61.01
N LEU A 402 0.97 -19.47 -62.27
CA LEU A 402 1.98 -18.47 -62.59
C LEU A 402 1.56 -17.04 -62.19
N LEU A 403 0.27 -16.74 -62.26
CA LEU A 403 -0.25 -15.40 -61.93
C LEU A 403 -0.01 -15.01 -60.49
N PRO A 404 -0.41 -15.79 -59.46
CA PRO A 404 -0.09 -15.49 -58.07
C PRO A 404 1.41 -15.51 -57.77
N ALA A 405 2.20 -16.32 -58.43
CA ALA A 405 3.67 -16.33 -58.28
C ALA A 405 4.31 -15.01 -58.81
N LEU A 406 3.83 -14.50 -59.95
CA LEU A 406 4.23 -13.22 -60.50
C LEU A 406 3.78 -12.04 -59.61
N LEU A 407 2.57 -12.09 -59.06
CA LEU A 407 2.06 -11.10 -58.12
C LEU A 407 2.89 -11.06 -56.84
N LEU A 408 3.26 -12.21 -56.28
CA LEU A 408 4.13 -12.31 -55.11
C LEU A 408 5.54 -11.77 -55.39
N LEU A 409 6.11 -12.06 -56.57
CA LEU A 409 7.37 -11.50 -57.03
C LEU A 409 7.31 -10.00 -57.24
N ALA A 410 6.25 -9.48 -57.82
CA ALA A 410 6.03 -8.04 -57.99
C ALA A 410 5.85 -7.33 -56.66
N ALA A 411 5.05 -7.90 -55.74
CA ALA A 411 4.88 -7.41 -54.39
C ALA A 411 6.21 -7.39 -53.59
N TRP A 412 7.01 -8.45 -53.74
CA TRP A 412 8.35 -8.50 -53.13
C TRP A 412 9.30 -7.46 -53.74
N ALA A 413 9.24 -7.20 -55.05
CA ALA A 413 10.02 -6.17 -55.74
C ALA A 413 9.61 -4.76 -55.25
N VAL A 414 8.33 -4.46 -55.01
CA VAL A 414 7.84 -3.22 -54.40
C VAL A 414 8.46 -3.02 -53.04
N VAL A 415 8.41 -4.06 -52.20
CA VAL A 415 8.96 -4.02 -50.84
C VAL A 415 10.47 -3.78 -50.84
N ARG A 416 11.23 -4.28 -51.80
CA ARG A 416 12.68 -4.09 -51.91
C ARG A 416 13.13 -2.90 -52.75
N ALA A 417 12.21 -2.21 -53.41
CA ALA A 417 12.58 -1.07 -54.26
C ALA A 417 13.26 0.06 -53.45
N ARG A 418 14.48 0.43 -53.82
CA ARG A 418 15.26 1.49 -53.17
C ARG A 418 15.13 2.87 -53.86
N GLY A 419 14.06 3.10 -54.63
CA GLY A 419 13.81 4.35 -55.31
C GLY A 419 12.36 4.49 -55.69
N PHE A 420 11.86 5.76 -55.71
CA PHE A 420 10.46 6.05 -56.00
C PHE A 420 9.97 5.46 -57.32
N LEU A 421 10.73 5.64 -58.40
CA LEU A 421 10.38 5.18 -59.74
C LEU A 421 10.28 3.62 -59.81
N ARG A 422 11.22 2.94 -59.18
CA ARG A 422 11.23 1.47 -59.15
C ARG A 422 10.04 0.93 -58.30
N GLY A 423 9.68 1.64 -57.25
CA GLY A 423 8.51 1.31 -56.45
C GLY A 423 7.20 1.48 -57.22
N VAL A 424 7.06 2.56 -57.97
CA VAL A 424 5.88 2.85 -58.79
C VAL A 424 5.70 1.84 -59.90
N VAL A 425 6.79 1.50 -60.62
CA VAL A 425 6.73 0.47 -61.70
C VAL A 425 6.36 -0.91 -61.15
N ALA A 426 6.99 -1.30 -60.04
CA ALA A 426 6.66 -2.58 -59.41
C ALA A 426 5.22 -2.61 -58.84
N ALA A 427 4.71 -1.51 -58.30
CA ALA A 427 3.31 -1.38 -57.83
C ALA A 427 2.32 -1.41 -59.04
N GLY A 428 2.71 -0.81 -60.19
CA GLY A 428 1.95 -0.91 -61.41
C GLY A 428 1.80 -2.35 -61.94
N MET A 429 2.86 -3.15 -61.81
CA MET A 429 2.80 -4.60 -62.16
C MET A 429 1.84 -5.39 -61.26
N VAL A 430 1.76 -5.04 -59.98
CA VAL A 430 0.76 -5.66 -59.06
C VAL A 430 -0.64 -5.25 -59.44
N GLY A 431 -0.88 -3.97 -59.78
CA GLY A 431 -2.18 -3.48 -60.19
C GLY A 431 -2.68 -4.02 -61.53
N PHE A 432 -1.78 -4.38 -62.47
CA PHE A 432 -2.12 -5.03 -63.74
C PHE A 432 -2.41 -6.54 -63.59
N GLY A 433 -1.88 -7.17 -62.54
CA GLY A 433 -2.08 -8.60 -62.29
C GLY A 433 -3.29 -8.94 -61.44
N LEU A 434 -3.96 -7.94 -60.85
CA LEU A 434 -5.19 -8.05 -60.12
C LEU A 434 -6.37 -7.84 -61.05
#